data_380fabc4e14328ad85ebed5675ca4fe7
#
_entry.id   380fabc4e14328ad85ebed5675ca4fe7
#
_cell.length_a   1.000
_cell.length_b   1.000
_cell.length_c   1.000
_cell.angle_alpha   90.00
_cell.angle_beta   90.00
_cell.angle_gamma   90.00
#
_symmetry.space_group_name_H-M   'P 1'
#
loop_
_entity.id
_entity.type
_entity.pdbx_description
1 polymer ?
#
loop_
_entity_poly.entity_id
_entity_poly.type
_entity_poly.pdbx_seq_one_letter_code
_entity_poly.pdbx_strand_id
1 'polypeptide(L)'
;MNYLSSPDSLSGKPAISKSSVAEKMLISKQNLYYQPKLPTKDLKLKNKIEAVMIEHNAYSCRRIAISLGINHKRVYRIMKLFGLKPKKLRKKPRIKKDKFPINCQKNLISDIIINQPNQVWVSDFTYLSYQNKFMYLATILDAFTREVIAWNISVRHNTELIAQALIAALNKRNKMPQFFHSDQGSEYRSNNIAEILKSKNIKISMSQKSSPWQNGRQE
;
A
#
# COMPACT_ATOMS: atom_id res chain seq x y z
N MET A 1 54.44 25.78 -48.50
CA MET A 1 54.13 24.97 -49.71
C MET A 1 52.89 24.18 -49.38
N ASN A 2 51.94 24.33 -50.11
CA ASN A 2 50.77 23.60 -50.54
C ASN A 2 49.46 24.32 -50.39
N TYR A 3 49.07 24.68 -51.52
CA TYR A 3 47.78 25.19 -51.97
C TYR A 3 46.64 24.25 -51.64
N LEU A 4 45.57 24.72 -51.05
CA LEU A 4 44.27 24.10 -51.09
C LEU A 4 43.36 24.98 -51.93
N SER A 5 43.16 24.48 -53.12
CA SER A 5 42.22 24.98 -54.11
C SER A 5 40.80 24.90 -53.61
N SER A 6 40.08 26.00 -53.77
CA SER A 6 38.65 26.11 -53.67
C SER A 6 37.97 25.16 -54.68
N PRO A 7 36.90 24.46 -54.34
CA PRO A 7 36.07 23.85 -55.36
C PRO A 7 35.08 24.85 -55.90
N ASP A 8 35.12 24.92 -57.18
CA ASP A 8 34.38 25.75 -58.10
C ASP A 8 32.87 25.74 -57.92
N SER A 9 32.35 26.92 -58.08
CA SER A 9 31.02 27.33 -58.50
C SER A 9 30.34 26.31 -59.45
N LEU A 10 29.35 25.55 -58.91
CA LEU A 10 28.30 24.99 -59.72
C LEU A 10 27.18 26.03 -59.91
N SER A 11 27.34 26.72 -60.99
CA SER A 11 26.40 27.68 -61.55
C SER A 11 25.09 27.06 -61.95
N GLY A 12 24.00 27.78 -61.64
CA GLY A 12 22.88 27.85 -62.57
C GLY A 12 21.78 26.85 -62.48
N LYS A 13 21.17 26.69 -61.29
CA LYS A 13 19.73 26.41 -61.25
C LYS A 13 19.02 27.71 -60.85
N PRO A 14 18.05 28.17 -61.66
CA PRO A 14 17.28 29.37 -61.29
C PRO A 14 16.63 29.16 -59.95
N ALA A 15 16.93 29.98 -58.96
CA ALA A 15 16.33 29.92 -57.65
C ALA A 15 14.83 30.04 -57.84
N ILE A 16 14.10 28.94 -57.70
CA ILE A 16 12.64 28.92 -57.81
C ILE A 16 12.11 29.89 -56.78
N SER A 17 11.46 30.94 -57.24
CA SER A 17 10.92 31.93 -56.32
C SER A 17 9.86 31.28 -55.43
N LYS A 18 9.84 31.65 -54.15
CA LYS A 18 8.82 31.14 -53.22
C LYS A 18 7.40 31.41 -53.68
N SER A 19 7.18 32.50 -54.46
CA SER A 19 5.91 32.79 -55.11
C SER A 19 5.50 31.71 -56.11
N SER A 20 6.45 31.29 -56.95
CA SER A 20 6.19 30.24 -57.94
C SER A 20 5.95 28.87 -57.28
N VAL A 21 6.58 28.60 -56.12
CA VAL A 21 6.31 27.41 -55.34
C VAL A 21 4.90 27.43 -54.73
N ALA A 22 4.46 28.59 -54.19
CA ALA A 22 3.12 28.75 -53.64
C ALA A 22 2.03 28.54 -54.70
N GLU A 23 2.22 29.09 -55.90
CA GLU A 23 1.31 28.89 -57.04
C GLU A 23 1.22 27.44 -57.48
N LYS A 24 2.37 26.75 -57.61
CA LYS A 24 2.36 25.34 -58.01
C LYS A 24 1.74 24.43 -56.96
N MET A 25 1.84 24.80 -55.67
CA MET A 25 1.26 24.04 -54.56
C MET A 25 -0.17 24.44 -54.21
N LEU A 26 -0.76 25.40 -54.90
CA LEU A 26 -2.08 25.97 -54.64
C LEU A 26 -2.28 26.43 -53.20
N ILE A 27 -1.23 26.96 -52.57
CA ILE A 27 -1.26 27.46 -51.20
C ILE A 27 -0.99 28.95 -51.12
N SER A 28 -1.51 29.61 -50.12
CA SER A 28 -1.26 31.03 -49.89
C SER A 28 0.25 31.28 -49.62
N LYS A 29 0.83 32.37 -50.19
CA LYS A 29 2.22 32.80 -49.92
C LYS A 29 2.53 32.89 -48.43
N GLN A 30 1.57 33.33 -47.61
CA GLN A 30 1.70 33.44 -46.15
C GLN A 30 2.00 32.07 -45.49
N ASN A 31 1.46 30.98 -46.01
CA ASN A 31 1.69 29.65 -45.46
C ASN A 31 3.15 29.17 -45.64
N LEU A 32 3.85 29.64 -46.69
CA LEU A 32 5.25 29.33 -46.88
C LEU A 32 6.18 30.02 -45.86
N TYR A 33 5.75 31.17 -45.32
CA TYR A 33 6.49 31.88 -44.29
C TYR A 33 6.01 31.61 -42.87
N TYR A 34 4.92 30.82 -42.74
CA TYR A 34 4.38 30.49 -41.44
C TYR A 34 5.34 29.54 -40.69
N GLN A 35 5.89 30.03 -39.58
CA GLN A 35 6.61 29.21 -38.63
C GLN A 35 5.71 28.95 -37.43
N PRO A 36 5.38 27.68 -37.16
CA PRO A 36 4.51 27.36 -36.03
C PRO A 36 5.20 27.72 -34.71
N LYS A 37 4.61 28.66 -33.96
CA LYS A 37 5.12 29.10 -32.65
C LYS A 37 4.81 28.14 -31.52
N LEU A 38 3.92 27.16 -31.74
CA LEU A 38 3.51 26.16 -30.77
C LEU A 38 4.64 25.25 -30.30
N PRO A 39 5.50 24.66 -31.19
CA PRO A 39 6.56 23.78 -30.76
C PRO A 39 7.53 24.39 -29.75
N THR A 40 7.93 25.66 -29.97
CA THR A 40 8.86 26.35 -29.05
C THR A 40 8.20 26.65 -27.69
N LYS A 41 6.93 27.04 -27.68
CA LYS A 41 6.14 27.24 -26.45
C LYS A 41 5.92 25.93 -25.71
N ASP A 42 5.67 24.86 -26.45
CA ASP A 42 5.46 23.51 -25.90
C ASP A 42 6.76 22.97 -25.28
N LEU A 43 7.91 23.21 -25.88
CA LEU A 43 9.22 22.82 -25.34
C LEU A 43 9.53 23.55 -24.03
N LYS A 44 9.28 24.87 -23.98
CA LYS A 44 9.44 25.65 -22.75
C LYS A 44 8.52 25.13 -21.62
N LEU A 45 7.29 24.77 -21.96
CA LEU A 45 6.36 24.23 -20.99
C LEU A 45 6.74 22.80 -20.56
N LYS A 46 7.24 21.97 -21.48
CA LYS A 46 7.80 20.64 -21.17
C LYS A 46 8.87 20.75 -20.07
N ASN A 47 9.86 21.63 -20.25
CA ASN A 47 10.96 21.80 -19.29
C ASN A 47 10.43 22.22 -17.89
N LYS A 48 9.42 23.09 -17.82
CA LYS A 48 8.77 23.46 -16.56
C LYS A 48 8.05 22.28 -15.90
N ILE A 49 7.37 21.45 -16.69
CA ILE A 49 6.68 20.24 -16.19
C ILE A 49 7.71 19.23 -15.66
N GLU A 50 8.82 19.02 -16.39
CA GLU A 50 9.90 18.11 -15.97
C GLU A 50 10.54 18.58 -14.66
N ALA A 51 10.79 19.86 -14.48
CA ALA A 51 11.31 20.42 -13.23
C ALA A 51 10.39 20.08 -12.02
N VAL A 52 9.08 20.30 -12.18
CA VAL A 52 8.10 19.96 -11.14
C VAL A 52 8.04 18.44 -10.92
N MET A 53 8.21 17.61 -11.96
CA MET A 53 8.20 16.15 -11.83
C MET A 53 9.47 15.60 -11.17
N ILE A 54 10.60 16.28 -11.29
CA ILE A 54 11.84 15.93 -10.57
C ILE A 54 11.65 16.16 -9.08
N GLU A 55 11.09 17.30 -8.69
CA GLU A 55 10.82 17.65 -7.30
C GLU A 55 9.69 16.77 -6.72
N HIS A 56 8.63 16.54 -7.51
CA HIS A 56 7.42 15.85 -7.10
C HIS A 56 7.03 14.74 -8.09
N ASN A 57 7.76 13.65 -8.07
CA ASN A 57 7.68 12.57 -9.08
C ASN A 57 6.30 11.87 -9.18
N ALA A 58 5.46 11.99 -8.15
CA ALA A 58 4.13 11.38 -8.09
C ALA A 58 2.97 12.36 -8.41
N TYR A 59 3.27 13.61 -8.76
CA TYR A 59 2.21 14.57 -9.07
C TYR A 59 1.47 14.20 -10.35
N SER A 60 0.14 14.15 -10.26
CA SER A 60 -0.72 14.02 -11.45
C SER A 60 -0.72 15.30 -12.28
N CYS A 61 -1.17 15.23 -13.53
CA CYS A 61 -1.25 16.42 -14.41
C CYS A 61 -2.07 17.57 -13.78
N ARG A 62 -3.08 17.28 -12.95
CA ARG A 62 -3.86 18.30 -12.23
C ARG A 62 -3.02 19.01 -11.17
N ARG A 63 -2.22 18.27 -10.38
CA ARG A 63 -1.34 18.86 -9.37
C ARG A 63 -0.22 19.68 -10.00
N ILE A 64 0.38 19.21 -11.09
CA ILE A 64 1.38 19.94 -11.86
C ILE A 64 0.77 21.22 -12.42
N ALA A 65 -0.47 21.17 -12.92
CA ALA A 65 -1.17 22.35 -13.43
C ALA A 65 -1.40 23.41 -12.35
N ILE A 66 -1.79 22.99 -11.15
CA ILE A 66 -1.95 23.90 -9.99
C ILE A 66 -0.60 24.50 -9.60
N SER A 67 0.46 23.69 -9.49
CA SER A 67 1.80 24.17 -9.14
C SER A 67 2.35 25.21 -10.15
N LEU A 68 2.02 25.06 -11.43
CA LEU A 68 2.45 25.98 -12.48
C LEU A 68 1.48 27.14 -12.77
N GLY A 69 0.31 27.17 -12.13
CA GLY A 69 -0.74 28.16 -12.41
C GLY A 69 -1.32 28.09 -13.83
N ILE A 70 -1.38 26.86 -14.42
CA ILE A 70 -1.75 26.67 -15.83
C ILE A 70 -2.96 25.74 -15.94
N ASN A 71 -3.75 25.90 -17.02
CA ASN A 71 -4.87 24.99 -17.26
C ASN A 71 -4.39 23.54 -17.44
N HIS A 72 -5.04 22.60 -16.72
CA HIS A 72 -4.69 21.18 -16.71
C HIS A 72 -4.78 20.51 -18.09
N LYS A 73 -5.69 20.94 -18.98
CA LYS A 73 -5.80 20.41 -20.35
C LYS A 73 -4.52 20.68 -21.14
N ARG A 74 -3.88 21.86 -20.94
CA ARG A 74 -2.62 22.19 -21.60
C ARG A 74 -1.47 21.34 -21.06
N VAL A 75 -1.38 21.15 -19.75
CA VAL A 75 -0.38 20.26 -19.14
C VAL A 75 -0.57 18.83 -19.62
N TYR A 76 -1.81 18.32 -19.64
CA TYR A 76 -2.12 16.98 -20.13
C TYR A 76 -1.69 16.77 -21.59
N ARG A 77 -1.96 17.74 -22.48
CA ARG A 77 -1.54 17.69 -23.88
C ARG A 77 -0.02 17.57 -24.02
N ILE A 78 0.73 18.38 -23.27
CA ILE A 78 2.21 18.34 -23.28
C ILE A 78 2.73 17.03 -22.71
N MET A 79 2.21 16.57 -21.58
CA MET A 79 2.61 15.28 -21.00
C MET A 79 2.35 14.13 -21.97
N LYS A 80 1.21 14.15 -22.69
CA LYS A 80 0.89 13.15 -23.70
C LYS A 80 1.83 13.24 -24.90
N LEU A 81 2.11 14.45 -25.40
CA LEU A 81 2.96 14.69 -26.56
C LEU A 81 4.39 14.22 -26.34
N PHE A 82 4.95 14.45 -25.15
CA PHE A 82 6.32 14.10 -24.79
C PHE A 82 6.44 12.81 -23.99
N GLY A 83 5.37 12.04 -23.83
CA GLY A 83 5.39 10.76 -23.11
C GLY A 83 5.68 10.85 -21.62
N LEU A 84 5.52 12.03 -21.00
CA LEU A 84 5.80 12.24 -19.59
C LEU A 84 4.75 11.54 -18.71
N LYS A 85 5.19 10.60 -17.88
CA LYS A 85 4.32 9.83 -17.00
C LYS A 85 4.75 10.00 -15.54
N PRO A 86 3.87 10.43 -14.63
CA PRO A 86 4.19 10.49 -13.22
C PRO A 86 4.40 9.08 -12.66
N LYS A 87 5.27 8.96 -11.64
CA LYS A 87 5.51 7.70 -10.94
C LYS A 87 4.21 7.25 -10.26
N LYS A 88 3.69 6.09 -10.64
CA LYS A 88 2.54 5.50 -9.98
C LYS A 88 2.97 4.99 -8.60
N LEU A 89 2.43 5.55 -7.54
CA LEU A 89 2.55 4.97 -6.21
C LEU A 89 1.83 3.62 -6.22
N ARG A 90 2.47 2.58 -5.64
CA ARG A 90 1.81 1.28 -5.47
C ARG A 90 0.55 1.50 -4.64
N LYS A 91 -0.59 1.14 -5.19
CA LYS A 91 -1.83 1.10 -4.41
C LYS A 91 -1.62 0.05 -3.31
N LYS A 92 -1.93 0.41 -2.06
CA LYS A 92 -2.04 -0.61 -1.01
C LYS A 92 -3.01 -1.68 -1.51
N PRO A 93 -2.68 -2.98 -1.39
CA PRO A 93 -3.62 -4.03 -1.78
C PRO A 93 -4.95 -3.77 -1.06
N ARG A 94 -6.04 -3.78 -1.82
CA ARG A 94 -7.37 -3.76 -1.22
C ARG A 94 -7.53 -5.09 -0.52
N ILE A 95 -7.43 -5.10 0.79
CA ILE A 95 -7.83 -6.23 1.60
C ILE A 95 -9.33 -6.39 1.33
N LYS A 96 -9.71 -7.49 0.69
CA LYS A 96 -11.13 -7.86 0.54
C LYS A 96 -11.66 -7.93 1.98
N LYS A 97 -12.59 -7.05 2.33
CA LYS A 97 -13.33 -7.20 3.58
C LYS A 97 -14.16 -8.46 3.41
N ASP A 98 -13.82 -9.52 4.11
CA ASP A 98 -14.68 -10.69 4.19
C ASP A 98 -16.05 -10.20 4.67
N LYS A 99 -17.06 -10.42 3.83
CA LYS A 99 -18.43 -9.92 4.09
C LYS A 99 -19.01 -10.52 5.36
N PHE A 100 -18.52 -11.68 5.79
CA PHE A 100 -18.90 -12.36 7.02
C PHE A 100 -17.64 -12.98 7.66
N PRO A 101 -17.13 -12.41 8.76
CA PRO A 101 -16.03 -13.03 9.48
C PRO A 101 -16.50 -14.34 10.07
N ILE A 102 -15.94 -15.44 9.58
CA ILE A 102 -16.18 -16.79 10.12
C ILE A 102 -15.76 -16.77 11.59
N ASN A 103 -16.62 -17.29 12.48
CA ASN A 103 -16.37 -17.43 13.92
C ASN A 103 -16.03 -16.13 14.68
N CYS A 104 -16.54 -14.96 14.24
CA CYS A 104 -16.44 -13.75 15.05
C CYS A 104 -17.43 -13.84 16.22
N GLN A 105 -16.94 -13.90 17.45
CA GLN A 105 -17.74 -13.96 18.67
C GLN A 105 -17.88 -12.58 19.32
N LYS A 106 -18.93 -12.40 20.12
CA LYS A 106 -19.13 -11.18 20.92
C LYS A 106 -18.15 -11.15 22.11
N ASN A 107 -17.91 -9.97 22.64
CA ASN A 107 -17.22 -9.83 23.91
C ASN A 107 -18.15 -10.32 25.05
N LEU A 108 -17.84 -11.47 25.59
CA LEU A 108 -18.64 -12.09 26.66
C LEU A 108 -18.11 -11.77 28.06
N ILE A 109 -16.96 -11.11 28.15
CA ILE A 109 -16.30 -10.82 29.43
C ILE A 109 -16.36 -9.34 29.83
N SER A 110 -17.01 -8.48 29.02
CA SER A 110 -17.10 -7.03 29.31
C SER A 110 -17.69 -6.75 30.69
N ASP A 111 -18.74 -7.48 31.03
CA ASP A 111 -19.55 -7.27 32.24
C ASP A 111 -19.27 -8.31 33.34
N ILE A 112 -18.27 -9.18 33.12
CA ILE A 112 -17.92 -10.23 34.08
C ILE A 112 -16.89 -9.72 35.08
N ILE A 113 -17.20 -9.84 36.37
CA ILE A 113 -16.21 -9.66 37.43
C ILE A 113 -15.41 -10.95 37.57
N ILE A 114 -14.11 -10.88 37.28
CA ILE A 114 -13.20 -12.01 37.41
C ILE A 114 -12.76 -12.10 38.88
N ASN A 115 -13.20 -13.15 39.58
CA ASN A 115 -13.00 -13.30 41.03
C ASN A 115 -12.26 -14.60 41.42
N GLN A 116 -11.91 -15.44 40.46
CA GLN A 116 -11.19 -16.72 40.75
C GLN A 116 -10.26 -17.11 39.60
N PRO A 117 -9.20 -17.90 39.90
CA PRO A 117 -8.31 -18.46 38.89
C PRO A 117 -9.04 -19.36 37.90
N ASN A 118 -8.54 -19.43 36.69
CA ASN A 118 -9.11 -20.21 35.57
C ASN A 118 -10.56 -19.86 35.22
N GLN A 119 -11.03 -18.66 35.52
CA GLN A 119 -12.32 -18.16 35.05
C GLN A 119 -12.22 -17.65 33.62
N VAL A 120 -11.21 -16.85 33.33
CA VAL A 120 -10.94 -16.29 32.01
C VAL A 120 -9.45 -16.46 31.67
N TRP A 121 -9.18 -17.09 30.55
CA TRP A 121 -7.85 -17.05 29.96
C TRP A 121 -7.85 -16.06 28.82
N VAL A 122 -6.80 -15.24 28.76
CA VAL A 122 -6.60 -14.21 27.72
C VAL A 122 -5.42 -14.61 26.86
N SER A 123 -5.55 -14.48 25.57
CA SER A 123 -4.47 -14.78 24.64
C SER A 123 -4.21 -13.61 23.70
N ASP A 124 -2.94 -13.37 23.45
CA ASP A 124 -2.45 -12.38 22.50
C ASP A 124 -1.15 -12.88 21.86
N PHE A 125 -0.76 -12.24 20.80
CA PHE A 125 0.56 -12.47 20.20
C PHE A 125 1.33 -11.16 20.04
N THR A 126 2.64 -11.26 20.21
CA THR A 126 3.54 -10.11 20.04
C THR A 126 4.68 -10.47 19.08
N TYR A 127 5.29 -9.43 18.53
CA TYR A 127 6.44 -9.54 17.64
C TYR A 127 7.72 -9.44 18.44
N LEU A 128 8.59 -10.41 18.27
CA LEU A 128 9.93 -10.37 18.83
C LEU A 128 10.94 -10.15 17.71
N SER A 129 11.82 -9.17 17.88
CA SER A 129 12.94 -8.97 16.96
C SER A 129 14.17 -9.73 17.50
N TYR A 130 14.65 -10.69 16.70
CA TYR A 130 15.84 -11.48 17.03
C TYR A 130 16.72 -11.64 15.79
N GLN A 131 17.99 -11.25 15.87
CA GLN A 131 18.99 -11.34 14.79
C GLN A 131 18.45 -10.80 13.44
N ASN A 132 17.89 -9.60 13.43
CA ASN A 132 17.29 -8.93 12.27
C ASN A 132 16.13 -9.71 11.61
N LYS A 133 15.52 -10.68 12.31
CA LYS A 133 14.32 -11.41 11.89
C LYS A 133 13.20 -11.19 12.89
N PHE A 134 11.97 -11.22 12.40
CA PHE A 134 10.80 -11.21 13.27
C PHE A 134 10.41 -12.63 13.63
N MET A 135 10.15 -12.84 14.91
CA MET A 135 9.52 -14.03 15.46
C MET A 135 8.21 -13.63 16.11
N TYR A 136 7.33 -14.57 16.28
CA TYR A 136 6.00 -14.37 16.86
C TYR A 136 5.90 -15.17 18.14
N LEU A 137 5.51 -14.51 19.22
CA LEU A 137 5.25 -15.12 20.51
C LEU A 137 3.75 -15.09 20.78
N ALA A 138 3.10 -16.24 20.90
CA ALA A 138 1.75 -16.34 21.43
C ALA A 138 1.81 -16.67 22.92
N THR A 139 1.05 -15.94 23.73
CA THR A 139 0.95 -16.14 25.17
C THR A 139 -0.48 -16.42 25.58
N ILE A 140 -0.64 -17.25 26.61
CA ILE A 140 -1.92 -17.49 27.29
C ILE A 140 -1.74 -17.18 28.76
N LEU A 141 -2.55 -16.25 29.24
CA LEU A 141 -2.50 -15.67 30.57
C LEU A 141 -3.81 -15.94 31.32
N ASP A 142 -3.73 -16.27 32.59
CA ASP A 142 -4.89 -16.25 33.50
C ASP A 142 -5.21 -14.80 33.89
N ALA A 143 -6.40 -14.34 33.56
CA ALA A 143 -6.80 -12.94 33.77
C ALA A 143 -6.94 -12.56 35.27
N PHE A 144 -7.09 -13.53 36.17
CA PHE A 144 -7.17 -13.29 37.62
C PHE A 144 -5.79 -13.25 38.26
N THR A 145 -4.98 -14.31 38.04
CA THR A 145 -3.66 -14.42 38.69
C THR A 145 -2.58 -13.65 37.97
N ARG A 146 -2.81 -13.25 36.71
CA ARG A 146 -1.81 -12.65 35.79
C ARG A 146 -0.66 -13.59 35.48
N GLU A 147 -0.79 -14.87 35.75
CA GLU A 147 0.23 -15.87 35.44
C GLU A 147 0.19 -16.24 33.96
N VAL A 148 1.34 -16.28 33.31
CA VAL A 148 1.50 -16.87 31.97
C VAL A 148 1.42 -18.38 32.10
N ILE A 149 0.30 -18.95 31.66
CA ILE A 149 0.05 -20.40 31.74
C ILE A 149 0.91 -21.15 30.75
N ALA A 150 0.91 -20.69 29.50
CA ALA A 150 1.70 -21.24 28.41
C ALA A 150 2.04 -20.19 27.37
N TRP A 151 3.04 -20.50 26.58
CA TRP A 151 3.46 -19.69 25.45
C TRP A 151 4.04 -20.58 24.36
N ASN A 152 4.11 -20.03 23.14
CA ASN A 152 4.79 -20.66 22.02
C ASN A 152 5.44 -19.61 21.13
N ILE A 153 6.57 -19.94 20.50
CA ILE A 153 7.30 -19.06 19.58
C ILE A 153 7.41 -19.71 18.21
N SER A 154 7.19 -18.95 17.16
CA SER A 154 7.36 -19.40 15.78
C SER A 154 7.91 -18.28 14.89
N VAL A 155 8.61 -18.66 13.83
CA VAL A 155 8.99 -17.74 12.75
C VAL A 155 7.84 -17.45 11.79
N ARG A 156 6.73 -18.18 11.91
CA ARG A 156 5.53 -18.01 11.08
C ARG A 156 4.36 -17.56 11.93
N HIS A 157 3.69 -16.51 11.47
CA HIS A 157 2.43 -16.04 12.04
C HIS A 157 1.28 -16.85 11.44
N ASN A 158 0.88 -17.91 12.14
CA ASN A 158 -0.17 -18.81 11.68
C ASN A 158 -1.01 -19.33 12.86
N THR A 159 -2.15 -19.95 12.55
CA THR A 159 -3.04 -20.56 13.55
C THR A 159 -2.35 -21.61 14.41
N GLU A 160 -1.39 -22.32 13.85
CA GLU A 160 -0.65 -23.40 14.54
C GLU A 160 0.11 -22.86 15.77
N LEU A 161 0.66 -21.64 15.68
CA LEU A 161 1.33 -20.96 16.79
C LEU A 161 0.42 -20.86 18.03
N ILE A 162 -0.83 -20.44 17.82
CA ILE A 162 -1.83 -20.27 18.88
C ILE A 162 -2.36 -21.63 19.34
N ALA A 163 -2.61 -22.55 18.41
CA ALA A 163 -3.11 -23.89 18.72
C ALA A 163 -2.16 -24.63 19.66
N GLN A 164 -0.85 -24.59 19.39
CA GLN A 164 0.16 -25.24 20.23
C GLN A 164 0.26 -24.58 21.62
N ALA A 165 0.20 -23.26 21.71
CA ALA A 165 0.15 -22.56 22.99
C ALA A 165 -1.12 -22.95 23.79
N LEU A 166 -2.28 -23.05 23.11
CA LEU A 166 -3.53 -23.42 23.72
C LEU A 166 -3.50 -24.87 24.24
N ILE A 167 -3.02 -25.81 23.44
CA ILE A 167 -2.87 -27.22 23.85
C ILE A 167 -1.91 -27.31 25.03
N ALA A 168 -0.79 -26.61 25.04
CA ALA A 168 0.14 -26.57 26.14
C ALA A 168 -0.53 -26.06 27.44
N ALA A 169 -1.34 -24.96 27.32
CA ALA A 169 -2.07 -24.43 28.47
C ALA A 169 -3.10 -25.41 29.01
N LEU A 170 -3.88 -26.06 28.14
CA LEU A 170 -4.88 -27.08 28.52
C LEU A 170 -4.26 -28.31 29.22
N ASN A 171 -3.07 -28.68 28.76
CA ASN A 171 -2.35 -29.82 29.38
C ASN A 171 -1.68 -29.45 30.72
N LYS A 172 -1.30 -28.19 30.91
CA LYS A 172 -0.64 -27.71 32.13
C LYS A 172 -1.61 -27.54 33.30
N ARG A 173 -2.87 -27.19 32.99
CA ARG A 173 -3.89 -26.90 34.03
C ARG A 173 -4.91 -28.02 34.18
N ASN A 174 -5.16 -28.45 35.39
CA ASN A 174 -6.19 -29.45 35.71
C ASN A 174 -7.62 -28.88 35.59
N LYS A 175 -7.78 -27.55 35.70
CA LYS A 175 -9.08 -26.86 35.59
C LYS A 175 -9.14 -26.03 34.33
N MET A 176 -10.15 -26.31 33.50
CA MET A 176 -10.38 -25.59 32.26
C MET A 176 -10.99 -24.21 32.52
N PRO A 177 -10.70 -23.18 31.70
CA PRO A 177 -11.33 -21.88 31.83
C PRO A 177 -12.78 -21.93 31.39
N GLN A 178 -13.59 -20.99 31.95
CA GLN A 178 -14.95 -20.80 31.46
C GLN A 178 -14.95 -20.01 30.14
N PHE A 179 -14.04 -19.06 30.00
CA PHE A 179 -13.92 -18.20 28.82
C PHE A 179 -12.47 -18.19 28.32
N PHE A 180 -12.34 -18.23 27.02
CA PHE A 180 -11.10 -17.92 26.31
C PHE A 180 -11.31 -16.63 25.55
N HIS A 181 -10.55 -15.59 25.89
CA HIS A 181 -10.67 -14.25 25.30
C HIS A 181 -9.46 -13.90 24.45
N SER A 182 -9.71 -13.34 23.29
CA SER A 182 -8.67 -12.87 22.36
C SER A 182 -9.15 -11.65 21.57
N ASP A 183 -8.27 -11.10 20.76
CA ASP A 183 -8.67 -10.17 19.71
C ASP A 183 -9.39 -10.88 18.55
N GLN A 184 -9.81 -10.11 17.53
CA GLN A 184 -10.41 -10.66 16.31
C GLN A 184 -9.36 -11.01 15.22
N GLY A 185 -8.15 -11.38 15.59
CA GLY A 185 -7.14 -11.86 14.66
C GLY A 185 -7.65 -13.03 13.82
N SER A 186 -7.19 -13.14 12.57
CA SER A 186 -7.59 -14.22 11.65
C SER A 186 -7.27 -15.60 12.23
N GLU A 187 -6.19 -15.68 12.97
CA GLU A 187 -5.66 -16.88 13.58
C GLU A 187 -6.60 -17.41 14.68
N TYR A 188 -7.12 -16.51 15.53
CA TYR A 188 -8.08 -16.85 16.59
C TYR A 188 -9.45 -17.23 16.05
N ARG A 189 -9.84 -16.71 14.87
CA ARG A 189 -11.11 -17.02 14.21
C ARG A 189 -11.09 -18.31 13.40
N SER A 190 -9.99 -19.05 13.40
CA SER A 190 -9.86 -20.30 12.67
C SER A 190 -10.76 -21.39 13.22
N ASN A 191 -11.22 -22.28 12.35
CA ASN A 191 -12.03 -23.44 12.76
C ASN A 191 -11.28 -24.33 13.74
N ASN A 192 -9.97 -24.51 13.56
CA ASN A 192 -9.13 -25.33 14.43
C ASN A 192 -9.19 -24.86 15.89
N ILE A 193 -8.98 -23.58 16.15
CA ILE A 193 -9.08 -23.01 17.51
C ILE A 193 -10.50 -23.15 18.06
N ALA A 194 -11.52 -22.87 17.24
CA ALA A 194 -12.90 -23.00 17.66
C ALA A 194 -13.27 -24.44 18.04
N GLU A 195 -12.79 -25.45 17.30
CA GLU A 195 -13.01 -26.84 17.57
C GLU A 195 -12.32 -27.30 18.87
N ILE A 196 -11.05 -26.91 19.08
CA ILE A 196 -10.32 -27.20 20.32
C ILE A 196 -11.08 -26.63 21.53
N LEU A 197 -11.52 -25.39 21.49
CA LEU A 197 -12.22 -24.74 22.60
C LEU A 197 -13.61 -25.36 22.84
N LYS A 198 -14.37 -25.65 21.77
CA LYS A 198 -15.67 -26.32 21.86
C LYS A 198 -15.58 -27.73 22.44
N SER A 199 -14.57 -28.50 22.04
CA SER A 199 -14.37 -29.87 22.55
C SER A 199 -14.14 -29.92 24.07
N LYS A 200 -13.70 -28.80 24.66
CA LYS A 200 -13.47 -28.61 26.10
C LYS A 200 -14.59 -27.82 26.80
N ASN A 201 -15.69 -27.50 26.11
CA ASN A 201 -16.79 -26.68 26.60
C ASN A 201 -16.38 -25.27 27.04
N ILE A 202 -15.32 -24.69 26.43
CA ILE A 202 -14.80 -23.35 26.72
C ILE A 202 -15.55 -22.35 25.84
N LYS A 203 -16.11 -21.30 26.45
CA LYS A 203 -16.80 -20.23 25.72
C LYS A 203 -15.78 -19.28 25.09
N ILE A 204 -15.96 -19.00 23.79
CA ILE A 204 -15.08 -18.10 23.04
C ILE A 204 -15.62 -16.67 23.22
N SER A 205 -14.75 -15.76 23.63
CA SER A 205 -15.01 -14.32 23.74
C SER A 205 -13.99 -13.56 22.90
N MET A 206 -14.43 -12.51 22.20
CA MET A 206 -13.53 -11.69 21.39
C MET A 206 -13.74 -10.21 21.64
N SER A 207 -12.64 -9.45 21.73
CA SER A 207 -12.72 -7.99 21.80
C SER A 207 -13.39 -7.41 20.54
N GLN A 208 -13.97 -6.23 20.62
CA GLN A 208 -14.49 -5.55 19.44
C GLN A 208 -13.36 -5.13 18.50
N LYS A 209 -13.66 -5.06 17.21
CA LYS A 209 -12.67 -4.64 16.21
C LYS A 209 -12.19 -3.21 16.51
N SER A 210 -10.87 -3.03 16.47
CA SER A 210 -10.23 -1.74 16.76
C SER A 210 -10.47 -1.21 18.19
N SER A 211 -10.62 -2.11 19.16
CA SER A 211 -10.82 -1.79 20.57
C SER A 211 -9.74 -2.46 21.44
N PRO A 212 -8.46 -2.05 21.31
CA PRO A 212 -7.34 -2.70 22.03
C PRO A 212 -7.51 -2.65 23.55
N TRP A 213 -8.12 -1.60 24.10
CA TRP A 213 -8.40 -1.50 25.55
C TRP A 213 -9.28 -2.61 26.11
N GLN A 214 -10.04 -3.33 25.26
CA GLN A 214 -10.83 -4.49 25.70
C GLN A 214 -9.97 -5.73 25.92
N ASN A 215 -8.77 -5.75 25.34
CA ASN A 215 -7.75 -6.78 25.53
C ASN A 215 -6.67 -6.36 26.55
N GLY A 216 -6.77 -5.16 27.12
CA GLY A 216 -5.80 -4.53 28.03
C GLY A 216 -5.55 -5.27 29.36
N ARG A 217 -6.22 -6.43 29.58
CA ARG A 217 -5.89 -7.32 30.69
C ARG A 217 -4.64 -8.17 30.44
N GLN A 218 -4.13 -8.14 29.21
CA GLN A 218 -2.92 -8.82 28.80
C GLN A 218 -1.70 -7.88 28.75
N GLU A 219 -1.93 -6.57 28.60
CA GLU A 219 -0.91 -5.55 28.77
C GLU A 219 -0.64 -5.31 30.27
#